data_083a13cb29831bbca9fddae070da885b
#
_entry.id   083a13cb29831bbca9fddae070da885b
#
_cell.length_a   1.000
_cell.length_b   1.000
_cell.length_c   1.000
_cell.angle_alpha   90.00
_cell.angle_beta   90.00
_cell.angle_gamma   90.00
#
_symmetry.space_group_name_H-M   'P 1'
#
loop_
_entity.id
_entity.type
_entity.pdbx_description
1 polymer ?
#
loop_
_entity_poly.entity_id
_entity_poly.type
_entity_poly.pdbx_seq_one_letter_code
_entity_poly.pdbx_strand_id
1 'polypeptide(L)'
;YSQALIRAETLVPGAGREAIEPLLSEASLSVTGADVQTDRVVLDGTAYCQAVYRQGEETTLRALTAQATLSQVIEVSGAAPGMLVRVNAQVEHVESKYENGHMVFLITCGLRAQVLQLRQTELIDAISGVEDIQTVYGELRSCKLAADTDADVLVKGEIALPVALDARTSLMDWGAATIESAEAELGGLRVKGKV
;
A
#
# COMPACT_ATOMS: atom_id res chain seq x y z
N TYR A 1 -12.42 1.87 -6.77
CA TYR A 1 -12.26 1.52 -5.35
C TYR A 1 -12.92 0.17 -5.08
N SER A 2 -12.21 -0.68 -4.35
CA SER A 2 -12.70 -1.99 -3.92
C SER A 2 -12.27 -2.24 -2.48
N GLN A 3 -13.02 -3.05 -1.75
CA GLN A 3 -12.60 -3.58 -0.45
C GLN A 3 -12.29 -5.06 -0.59
N ALA A 4 -11.26 -5.52 0.13
CA ALA A 4 -10.91 -6.91 0.26
C ALA A 4 -10.90 -7.30 1.74
N LEU A 5 -11.37 -8.51 2.04
CA LEU A 5 -11.24 -9.12 3.34
C LEU A 5 -10.17 -10.22 3.26
N ILE A 6 -9.11 -10.09 4.04
CA ILE A 6 -8.02 -11.05 4.10
C ILE A 6 -8.06 -11.75 5.44
N ARG A 7 -7.90 -13.08 5.43
CA ARG A 7 -7.73 -13.88 6.63
C ARG A 7 -6.29 -14.39 6.69
N ALA A 8 -5.59 -14.07 7.78
CA ALA A 8 -4.31 -14.67 8.13
C ALA A 8 -4.46 -15.47 9.42
N GLU A 9 -3.65 -16.51 9.58
CA GLU A 9 -3.64 -17.30 10.80
C GLU A 9 -2.24 -17.82 11.11
N THR A 10 -1.94 -17.95 12.40
CA THR A 10 -0.68 -18.53 12.87
C THR A 10 -0.92 -19.30 14.15
N LEU A 11 -0.15 -20.37 14.35
CA LEU A 11 -0.22 -21.17 15.56
C LEU A 11 0.29 -20.35 16.76
N VAL A 12 -0.43 -20.42 17.89
CA VAL A 12 0.02 -19.82 19.14
C VAL A 12 0.88 -20.83 19.89
N PRO A 13 2.19 -20.57 20.07
CA PRO A 13 3.09 -21.52 20.71
C PRO A 13 2.68 -21.76 22.18
N GLY A 14 2.61 -23.03 22.58
CA GLY A 14 2.30 -23.40 23.97
C GLY A 14 0.85 -23.12 24.40
N ALA A 15 -0.04 -22.86 23.46
CA ALA A 15 -1.46 -22.72 23.72
C ALA A 15 -2.05 -24.06 24.13
N GLY A 16 -2.07 -24.33 25.42
CA GLY A 16 -2.73 -25.48 26.00
C GLY A 16 -4.23 -25.19 26.24
N ARG A 17 -4.68 -25.43 27.49
CA ARG A 17 -6.05 -25.08 27.91
C ARG A 17 -6.20 -23.66 28.45
N GLU A 18 -5.14 -22.88 28.42
CA GLU A 18 -5.12 -21.51 28.93
C GLU A 18 -5.86 -20.56 27.97
N ALA A 19 -6.50 -19.56 28.56
CA ALA A 19 -7.14 -18.51 27.79
C ALA A 19 -6.07 -17.65 27.10
N ILE A 20 -6.25 -17.41 25.82
CA ILE A 20 -5.43 -16.48 25.03
C ILE A 20 -6.26 -15.25 24.74
N GLU A 21 -5.76 -14.10 25.16
CA GLU A 21 -6.43 -12.82 25.00
C GLU A 21 -5.58 -11.91 24.10
N PRO A 22 -6.00 -11.66 22.86
CA PRO A 22 -5.38 -10.63 22.02
C PRO A 22 -5.62 -9.25 22.62
N LEU A 23 -4.56 -8.44 22.75
CA LEU A 23 -4.62 -7.10 23.34
C LEU A 23 -4.44 -6.00 22.30
N LEU A 24 -3.56 -6.21 21.34
CA LEU A 24 -3.25 -5.26 20.29
C LEU A 24 -2.97 -6.01 18.99
N SER A 25 -3.46 -5.50 17.89
CA SER A 25 -3.22 -6.06 16.56
C SER A 25 -2.98 -4.96 15.55
N GLU A 26 -1.99 -5.20 14.70
CA GLU A 26 -1.63 -4.32 13.60
C GLU A 26 -1.44 -5.14 12.32
N ALA A 27 -1.70 -4.51 11.19
CA ALA A 27 -1.44 -5.11 9.90
C ALA A 27 -0.92 -4.07 8.91
N SER A 28 -0.10 -4.52 7.97
CA SER A 28 0.38 -3.73 6.84
C SER A 28 0.20 -4.51 5.55
N LEU A 29 0.13 -3.79 4.43
CA LEU A 29 0.01 -4.34 3.08
C LEU A 29 1.22 -3.96 2.25
N SER A 30 1.73 -4.94 1.52
CA SER A 30 2.72 -4.73 0.46
C SER A 30 2.14 -5.23 -0.85
N VAL A 31 1.90 -4.34 -1.81
CA VAL A 31 1.52 -4.70 -3.18
C VAL A 31 2.78 -5.04 -3.94
N THR A 32 2.85 -6.26 -4.48
CA THR A 32 4.02 -6.78 -5.21
C THR A 32 3.80 -6.82 -6.70
N GLY A 33 2.54 -6.72 -7.16
CA GLY A 33 2.20 -6.75 -8.57
C GLY A 33 0.85 -6.08 -8.85
N ALA A 34 0.76 -5.46 -10.03
CA ALA A 34 -0.48 -4.94 -10.58
C ALA A 34 -0.47 -5.17 -12.09
N ASP A 35 -1.38 -5.99 -12.57
CA ASP A 35 -1.52 -6.34 -13.99
C ASP A 35 -2.81 -5.74 -14.56
N VAL A 36 -2.68 -5.00 -15.67
CA VAL A 36 -3.82 -4.39 -16.36
C VAL A 36 -4.32 -5.33 -17.44
N GLN A 37 -5.53 -5.80 -17.26
CA GLN A 37 -6.25 -6.64 -18.22
C GLN A 37 -7.45 -5.87 -18.80
N THR A 38 -8.16 -6.48 -19.74
CA THR A 38 -9.37 -5.87 -20.31
C THR A 38 -10.43 -5.66 -19.22
N ASP A 39 -10.82 -4.40 -19.02
CA ASP A 39 -11.82 -3.92 -18.05
C ASP A 39 -11.52 -4.24 -16.57
N ARG A 40 -10.28 -4.59 -16.23
CA ARG A 40 -9.91 -4.93 -14.86
C ARG A 40 -8.42 -4.75 -14.58
N VAL A 41 -8.09 -4.67 -13.30
CA VAL A 41 -6.73 -4.72 -12.75
C VAL A 41 -6.65 -5.89 -11.77
N VAL A 42 -5.64 -6.73 -11.91
CA VAL A 42 -5.34 -7.80 -10.96
C VAL A 42 -4.22 -7.33 -10.06
N LEU A 43 -4.45 -7.37 -8.75
CA LEU A 43 -3.49 -6.97 -7.73
C LEU A 43 -3.02 -8.18 -6.96
N ASP A 44 -1.71 -8.30 -6.82
CA ASP A 44 -1.07 -9.29 -5.97
C ASP A 44 -0.21 -8.62 -4.90
N GLY A 45 -0.17 -9.24 -3.72
CA GLY A 45 0.54 -8.68 -2.59
C GLY A 45 0.57 -9.58 -1.37
N THR A 46 1.06 -9.03 -0.26
CA THR A 46 1.13 -9.74 1.02
C THR A 46 0.64 -8.82 2.14
N ALA A 47 -0.21 -9.37 2.99
CA ALA A 47 -0.58 -8.77 4.26
C ALA A 47 0.34 -9.34 5.36
N TYR A 48 0.95 -8.45 6.14
CA TYR A 48 1.76 -8.76 7.31
C TYR A 48 0.98 -8.36 8.55
N CYS A 49 0.85 -9.27 9.51
CA CYS A 49 0.08 -9.08 10.72
C CYS A 49 0.94 -9.31 11.94
N GLN A 50 0.67 -8.54 12.99
CA GLN A 50 1.30 -8.69 14.30
C GLN A 50 0.22 -8.62 15.36
N ALA A 51 0.36 -9.41 16.43
CA ALA A 51 -0.47 -9.29 17.61
C ALA A 51 0.35 -9.43 18.89
N VAL A 52 0.00 -8.61 19.88
CA VAL A 52 0.43 -8.77 21.27
C VAL A 52 -0.72 -9.40 22.02
N TYR A 53 -0.43 -10.44 22.79
CA TYR A 53 -1.43 -11.20 23.53
C TYR A 53 -0.95 -11.58 24.94
N ARG A 54 -1.91 -11.90 25.78
CA ARG A 54 -1.71 -12.47 27.11
C ARG A 54 -2.15 -13.93 27.12
N GLN A 55 -1.43 -14.77 27.84
CA GLN A 55 -1.72 -16.19 28.00
C GLN A 55 -2.03 -16.48 29.47
N GLY A 56 -3.26 -16.95 29.74
CA GLY A 56 -3.71 -17.24 31.08
C GLY A 56 -3.68 -16.04 32.01
N GLU A 57 -3.23 -16.26 33.24
CA GLU A 57 -3.03 -15.21 34.25
C GLU A 57 -1.62 -14.61 34.24
N GLU A 58 -0.82 -14.95 33.24
CA GLU A 58 0.55 -14.41 33.13
C GLU A 58 0.53 -12.89 32.95
N THR A 59 1.43 -12.23 33.65
CA THR A 59 1.66 -10.79 33.46
C THR A 59 2.56 -10.49 32.26
N THR A 60 3.24 -11.52 31.74
CA THR A 60 4.16 -11.40 30.61
C THR A 60 3.37 -11.33 29.31
N LEU A 61 3.60 -10.26 28.54
CA LEU A 61 3.07 -10.11 27.21
C LEU A 61 3.91 -10.93 26.21
N ARG A 62 3.23 -11.50 25.24
CA ARG A 62 3.83 -12.24 24.12
C ARG A 62 3.41 -11.62 22.81
N ALA A 63 4.22 -11.81 21.79
CA ALA A 63 3.92 -11.34 20.45
C ALA A 63 4.04 -12.48 19.42
N LEU A 64 3.29 -12.35 18.35
CA LEU A 64 3.37 -13.24 17.19
C LEU A 64 3.10 -12.48 15.90
N THR A 65 3.50 -13.10 14.80
CA THR A 65 3.31 -12.57 13.45
C THR A 65 2.61 -13.59 12.56
N ALA A 66 1.89 -13.09 11.57
CA ALA A 66 1.30 -13.90 10.51
C ALA A 66 1.42 -13.19 9.17
N GLN A 67 1.30 -13.96 8.09
CA GLN A 67 1.27 -13.43 6.73
C GLN A 67 0.14 -14.09 5.96
N ALA A 68 -0.46 -13.34 5.04
CA ALA A 68 -1.43 -13.87 4.09
C ALA A 68 -1.23 -13.23 2.72
N THR A 69 -1.53 -13.97 1.67
CA THR A 69 -1.50 -13.48 0.30
C THR A 69 -2.73 -12.60 0.04
N LEU A 70 -2.50 -11.46 -0.58
CA LEU A 70 -3.52 -10.65 -1.22
C LEU A 70 -3.53 -10.99 -2.71
N SER A 71 -4.67 -11.42 -3.25
CA SER A 71 -4.90 -11.47 -4.69
C SER A 71 -6.31 -10.97 -4.94
N GLN A 72 -6.44 -9.84 -5.62
CA GLN A 72 -7.71 -9.15 -5.79
C GLN A 72 -7.87 -8.62 -7.20
N VAL A 73 -9.07 -8.75 -7.72
CA VAL A 73 -9.48 -8.18 -9.02
C VAL A 73 -10.30 -6.91 -8.76
N ILE A 74 -9.89 -5.81 -9.40
CA ILE A 74 -10.63 -4.54 -9.37
C ILE A 74 -11.17 -4.28 -10.78
N GLU A 75 -12.48 -4.13 -10.92
CA GLU A 75 -13.10 -3.75 -12.18
C GLU A 75 -12.79 -2.27 -12.49
N VAL A 76 -12.25 -2.03 -13.68
CA VAL A 76 -11.92 -0.70 -14.20
C VAL A 76 -12.34 -0.65 -15.66
N SER A 77 -13.53 -0.14 -15.91
CA SER A 77 -14.10 -0.05 -17.25
C SER A 77 -13.19 0.75 -18.19
N GLY A 78 -12.89 0.19 -19.37
CA GLY A 78 -12.02 0.76 -20.38
C GLY A 78 -10.52 0.51 -20.13
N ALA A 79 -10.15 -0.23 -19.09
CA ALA A 79 -8.79 -0.69 -18.92
C ALA A 79 -8.40 -1.66 -20.04
N ALA A 80 -7.15 -1.56 -20.52
CA ALA A 80 -6.62 -2.45 -21.55
C ALA A 80 -5.15 -2.75 -21.27
N PRO A 81 -4.65 -3.93 -21.67
CA PRO A 81 -3.24 -4.29 -21.52
C PRO A 81 -2.30 -3.23 -22.10
N GLY A 82 -1.22 -2.94 -21.38
CA GLY A 82 -0.23 -1.92 -21.76
C GLY A 82 -0.55 -0.50 -21.28
N MET A 83 -1.67 -0.28 -20.62
CA MET A 83 -1.93 0.96 -19.90
C MET A 83 -1.13 1.00 -18.59
N LEU A 84 -0.77 2.20 -18.15
CA LEU A 84 -0.13 2.40 -16.86
C LEU A 84 -1.13 2.25 -15.71
N VAL A 85 -0.71 1.66 -14.61
CA VAL A 85 -1.55 1.52 -13.42
C VAL A 85 -0.86 2.11 -12.20
N ARG A 86 -1.62 2.84 -11.39
CA ARG A 86 -1.22 3.29 -10.06
C ARG A 86 -2.14 2.67 -9.04
N VAL A 87 -1.55 2.06 -8.03
CA VAL A 87 -2.28 1.38 -6.97
C VAL A 87 -2.01 2.05 -5.64
N ASN A 88 -3.08 2.22 -4.86
CA ASN A 88 -2.99 2.55 -3.45
C ASN A 88 -3.75 1.47 -2.68
N ALA A 89 -3.08 0.84 -1.74
CA ALA A 89 -3.63 -0.18 -0.87
C ALA A 89 -3.37 0.21 0.59
N GLN A 90 -4.41 0.15 1.41
CA GLN A 90 -4.31 0.49 2.83
C GLN A 90 -5.13 -0.46 3.69
N VAL A 91 -4.64 -0.73 4.89
CA VAL A 91 -5.43 -1.41 5.91
C VAL A 91 -6.41 -0.41 6.50
N GLU A 92 -7.70 -0.75 6.47
CA GLU A 92 -8.77 0.06 7.07
C GLU A 92 -9.10 -0.41 8.47
N HIS A 93 -9.04 -1.74 8.66
CA HIS A 93 -9.35 -2.36 9.95
C HIS A 93 -8.62 -3.69 10.09
N VAL A 94 -8.19 -4.00 11.30
CA VAL A 94 -7.67 -5.31 11.67
C VAL A 94 -8.28 -5.75 12.99
N GLU A 95 -8.73 -7.00 13.02
CA GLU A 95 -9.21 -7.67 14.22
C GLU A 95 -8.46 -8.98 14.36
N SER A 96 -8.10 -9.33 15.61
CA SER A 96 -7.54 -10.64 15.91
C SER A 96 -8.35 -11.35 16.97
N LYS A 97 -8.42 -12.68 16.85
CA LYS A 97 -9.07 -13.56 17.80
C LYS A 97 -8.33 -14.89 17.90
N TYR A 98 -8.43 -15.51 19.06
CA TYR A 98 -7.90 -16.84 19.27
C TYR A 98 -8.97 -17.90 18.98
N GLU A 99 -8.69 -18.80 18.06
CA GLU A 99 -9.57 -19.90 17.69
C GLU A 99 -8.75 -21.19 17.47
N ASN A 100 -9.14 -22.26 18.14
CA ASN A 100 -8.60 -23.63 17.93
C ASN A 100 -7.06 -23.72 17.90
N GLY A 101 -6.38 -23.03 18.80
CA GLY A 101 -4.91 -23.05 18.87
C GLY A 101 -4.23 -22.02 17.98
N HIS A 102 -4.97 -21.27 17.18
CA HIS A 102 -4.43 -20.27 16.26
C HIS A 102 -4.87 -18.87 16.63
N MET A 103 -3.99 -17.90 16.38
CA MET A 103 -4.35 -16.50 16.28
C MET A 103 -4.83 -16.25 14.86
N VAL A 104 -6.06 -15.83 14.70
CA VAL A 104 -6.72 -15.52 13.43
C VAL A 104 -6.85 -14.02 13.30
N PHE A 105 -6.38 -13.47 12.18
CA PHE A 105 -6.51 -12.07 11.84
C PHE A 105 -7.54 -11.91 10.73
N LEU A 106 -8.44 -10.95 10.90
CA LEU A 106 -9.37 -10.50 9.88
C LEU A 106 -9.00 -9.06 9.50
N ILE A 107 -8.58 -8.87 8.26
CA ILE A 107 -8.04 -7.61 7.80
C ILE A 107 -8.94 -7.07 6.70
N THR A 108 -9.51 -5.89 6.90
CA THR A 108 -10.26 -5.16 5.87
C THR A 108 -9.31 -4.19 5.19
N CYS A 109 -9.19 -4.31 3.88
CA CYS A 109 -8.29 -3.51 3.06
C CYS A 109 -9.07 -2.66 2.08
N GLY A 110 -8.73 -1.37 1.99
CA GLY A 110 -9.18 -0.48 0.92
C GLY A 110 -8.18 -0.49 -0.24
N LEU A 111 -8.65 -0.78 -1.44
CA LEU A 111 -7.84 -0.89 -2.64
C LEU A 111 -8.33 0.13 -3.68
N ARG A 112 -7.42 0.93 -4.21
CA ARG A 112 -7.70 1.88 -5.29
C ARG A 112 -6.74 1.66 -6.43
N ALA A 113 -7.26 1.40 -7.62
CA ALA A 113 -6.50 1.37 -8.85
C ALA A 113 -6.90 2.55 -9.75
N GLN A 114 -5.92 3.20 -10.36
CA GLN A 114 -6.07 4.20 -11.40
C GLN A 114 -5.33 3.73 -12.63
N VAL A 115 -6.03 3.62 -13.75
CA VAL A 115 -5.44 3.22 -15.03
C VAL A 115 -5.31 4.46 -15.91
N LEU A 116 -4.13 4.66 -16.48
CA LEU A 116 -3.78 5.82 -17.28
C LEU A 116 -3.44 5.38 -18.70
N GLN A 117 -4.10 5.99 -19.68
CA GLN A 117 -3.79 5.82 -21.08
C GLN A 117 -3.01 7.04 -21.59
N LEU A 118 -1.80 6.81 -22.11
CA LEU A 118 -1.07 7.84 -22.81
C LEU A 118 -1.67 7.99 -24.21
N ARG A 119 -2.04 9.20 -24.57
CA ARG A 119 -2.51 9.55 -25.92
C ARG A 119 -1.61 10.62 -26.51
N GLN A 120 -1.21 10.41 -27.73
CA GLN A 120 -0.58 11.44 -28.56
C GLN A 120 -1.66 12.08 -29.44
N THR A 121 -1.76 13.40 -29.41
CA THR A 121 -2.72 14.16 -30.20
C THR A 121 -1.95 15.20 -30.99
N GLU A 122 -2.15 15.23 -32.28
CA GLU A 122 -1.64 16.29 -33.15
C GLU A 122 -2.66 17.43 -33.18
N LEU A 123 -2.18 18.64 -32.99
CA LEU A 123 -2.98 19.85 -33.01
C LEU A 123 -2.46 20.77 -34.07
N ILE A 124 -3.37 21.48 -34.74
CA ILE A 124 -3.01 22.57 -35.67
C ILE A 124 -2.74 23.80 -34.79
N ASP A 125 -1.51 24.28 -34.78
CA ASP A 125 -1.08 25.47 -34.04
C ASP A 125 -1.01 26.72 -34.91
N ALA A 126 -0.82 26.57 -36.24
CA ALA A 126 -0.79 27.67 -37.18
C ALA A 126 -1.28 27.23 -38.56
N ILE A 127 -1.87 28.16 -39.29
CA ILE A 127 -2.25 28.01 -40.68
C ILE A 127 -1.55 29.14 -41.46
N SER A 128 -0.84 28.79 -42.54
CA SER A 128 -0.14 29.76 -43.39
C SER A 128 -0.39 29.45 -44.85
N GLY A 129 -0.26 30.50 -45.73
CA GLY A 129 -0.33 30.34 -47.17
C GLY A 129 -1.74 30.25 -47.76
N VAL A 130 -2.77 30.57 -47.02
CA VAL A 130 -4.17 30.61 -47.50
C VAL A 130 -4.74 32.01 -47.24
N GLU A 131 -5.32 32.62 -48.27
CA GLU A 131 -6.00 33.92 -48.17
C GLU A 131 -7.46 33.70 -47.76
N ASP A 132 -8.04 34.70 -47.07
CA ASP A 132 -9.45 34.73 -46.65
C ASP A 132 -9.90 33.67 -45.60
N ILE A 133 -9.01 33.22 -44.71
CA ILE A 133 -9.37 32.37 -43.60
C ILE A 133 -9.59 33.17 -42.31
N GLN A 134 -10.72 32.98 -41.67
CA GLN A 134 -10.95 33.47 -40.32
C GLN A 134 -10.54 32.37 -39.31
N THR A 135 -9.55 32.67 -38.49
CA THR A 135 -9.08 31.73 -37.43
C THR A 135 -9.64 32.10 -36.10
N VAL A 136 -10.11 31.10 -35.38
CA VAL A 136 -10.51 31.20 -33.95
C VAL A 136 -9.53 30.41 -33.11
N TYR A 137 -8.84 31.11 -32.21
CA TYR A 137 -7.86 30.49 -31.32
C TYR A 137 -8.52 30.09 -30.00
N GLY A 138 -8.17 28.91 -29.50
CA GLY A 138 -8.56 28.40 -28.18
C GLY A 138 -7.34 27.98 -27.36
N GLU A 139 -7.45 28.01 -26.06
CA GLU A 139 -6.45 27.43 -25.18
C GLU A 139 -6.76 25.96 -24.91
N LEU A 140 -5.80 25.08 -25.13
CA LEU A 140 -5.83 23.70 -24.69
C LEU A 140 -4.86 23.51 -23.52
N ARG A 141 -5.38 23.14 -22.35
CA ARG A 141 -4.55 22.74 -21.22
C ARG A 141 -4.37 21.24 -21.24
N SER A 142 -3.15 20.78 -21.35
CA SER A 142 -2.80 19.37 -21.32
C SER A 142 -1.78 19.08 -20.22
N CYS A 143 -1.85 17.87 -19.64
CA CYS A 143 -0.85 17.36 -18.73
C CYS A 143 -0.04 16.27 -19.44
N LYS A 144 1.28 16.35 -19.37
CA LYS A 144 2.18 15.33 -19.88
C LYS A 144 2.81 14.60 -18.70
N LEU A 145 2.75 13.28 -18.71
CA LEU A 145 3.55 12.48 -17.80
C LEU A 145 5.03 12.64 -18.19
N ALA A 146 5.80 13.25 -17.30
CA ALA A 146 7.22 13.51 -17.56
C ALA A 146 8.09 12.31 -17.18
N ALA A 147 7.77 11.64 -16.09
CA ALA A 147 8.42 10.43 -15.62
C ALA A 147 7.49 9.66 -14.69
N ASP A 148 7.64 8.35 -14.67
CA ASP A 148 7.05 7.43 -13.69
C ASP A 148 8.16 6.45 -13.30
N THR A 149 8.48 6.38 -12.02
CA THR A 149 9.56 5.54 -11.50
C THR A 149 9.30 5.18 -10.05
N ASP A 150 9.81 4.06 -9.64
CA ASP A 150 9.81 3.55 -8.29
C ASP A 150 11.24 3.38 -7.79
N ALA A 151 11.44 3.50 -6.49
CA ALA A 151 12.71 3.27 -5.85
C ALA A 151 12.52 2.81 -4.40
N ASP A 152 13.31 1.83 -4.00
CA ASP A 152 13.40 1.39 -2.62
C ASP A 152 14.53 2.12 -1.89
N VAL A 153 14.25 2.62 -0.69
CA VAL A 153 15.23 3.31 0.14
C VAL A 153 15.30 2.65 1.50
N LEU A 154 16.50 2.20 1.88
CA LEU A 154 16.77 1.71 3.22
C LEU A 154 17.07 2.88 4.15
N VAL A 155 16.19 3.10 5.13
CA VAL A 155 16.38 4.11 6.19
C VAL A 155 16.85 3.41 7.46
N LYS A 156 17.90 3.93 8.09
CA LYS A 156 18.41 3.49 9.40
C LYS A 156 18.31 4.63 10.38
N GLY A 157 17.77 4.35 11.57
CA GLY A 157 17.66 5.29 12.67
C GLY A 157 17.98 4.63 14.00
N GLU A 158 18.30 5.42 15.00
CA GLU A 158 18.48 4.97 16.38
C GLU A 158 17.44 5.66 17.26
N ILE A 159 16.79 4.89 18.10
CA ILE A 159 15.82 5.38 19.09
C ILE A 159 16.49 5.28 20.46
N ALA A 160 16.69 6.43 21.10
CA ALA A 160 17.17 6.45 22.48
C ALA A 160 16.06 6.04 23.43
N LEU A 161 16.23 4.90 24.11
CA LEU A 161 15.30 4.45 25.15
C LEU A 161 15.63 5.13 26.48
N PRO A 162 14.62 5.50 27.30
CA PRO A 162 14.84 5.98 28.64
C PRO A 162 15.65 4.96 29.47
N VAL A 163 16.65 5.40 30.19
CA VAL A 163 17.57 4.56 30.99
C VAL A 163 16.84 3.65 31.99
N ALA A 164 15.62 4.02 32.39
CA ALA A 164 14.78 3.25 33.30
C ALA A 164 14.08 2.04 32.63
N LEU A 165 14.12 1.94 31.29
CA LEU A 165 13.52 0.83 30.55
C LEU A 165 14.59 -0.24 30.30
N ASP A 166 14.54 -1.34 31.05
CA ASP A 166 15.29 -2.57 30.72
C ASP A 166 14.58 -3.29 29.55
N ALA A 167 14.55 -2.65 28.39
CA ALA A 167 13.90 -3.19 27.20
C ALA A 167 14.80 -4.24 26.55
N ARG A 168 14.45 -5.52 26.73
CA ARG A 168 15.20 -6.65 26.17
C ARG A 168 14.64 -7.15 24.85
N THR A 169 13.38 -6.84 24.53
CA THR A 169 12.69 -7.38 23.37
C THR A 169 11.64 -6.39 22.88
N SER A 170 11.61 -6.13 21.58
CA SER A 170 10.45 -5.50 20.94
C SER A 170 9.33 -6.53 20.81
N LEU A 171 8.12 -6.17 21.22
CA LEU A 171 6.94 -7.01 21.07
C LEU A 171 6.23 -6.74 19.73
N MET A 172 6.24 -5.47 19.32
CA MET A 172 5.62 -5.03 18.08
C MET A 172 6.38 -3.82 17.56
N ASP A 173 6.52 -3.75 16.25
CA ASP A 173 7.11 -2.61 15.56
C ASP A 173 6.28 -2.28 14.33
N TRP A 174 6.13 -1.00 14.04
CA TRP A 174 5.54 -0.50 12.81
C TRP A 174 6.26 0.77 12.38
N GLY A 175 6.23 1.03 11.08
CA GLY A 175 6.78 2.24 10.50
C GLY A 175 5.81 2.82 9.47
N ALA A 176 5.81 4.14 9.37
CA ALA A 176 5.09 4.84 8.32
C ALA A 176 6.03 5.82 7.63
N ALA A 177 6.04 5.77 6.30
CA ALA A 177 6.77 6.73 5.50
C ALA A 177 5.81 7.78 4.93
N THR A 178 6.20 9.04 5.03
CA THR A 178 5.43 10.16 4.48
C THR A 178 6.29 10.97 3.54
N ILE A 179 5.80 11.20 2.32
CA ILE A 179 6.44 12.09 1.36
C ILE A 179 6.01 13.53 1.66
N GLU A 180 6.97 14.41 1.94
CA GLU A 180 6.74 15.83 2.20
C GLU A 180 6.85 16.67 0.92
N SER A 181 7.77 16.33 0.02
CA SER A 181 7.90 16.99 -1.27
C SER A 181 8.48 16.06 -2.33
N ALA A 182 8.11 16.29 -3.58
CA ALA A 182 8.68 15.67 -4.75
C ALA A 182 8.94 16.76 -5.81
N GLU A 183 10.19 16.89 -6.24
CA GLU A 183 10.64 17.91 -7.19
C GLU A 183 11.32 17.24 -8.37
N ALA A 184 10.93 17.63 -9.59
CA ALA A 184 11.60 17.17 -10.80
C ALA A 184 12.92 17.91 -10.96
N GLU A 185 14.01 17.18 -11.15
CA GLU A 185 15.34 17.70 -11.45
C GLU A 185 15.84 17.19 -12.80
N LEU A 186 16.95 17.75 -13.28
CA LEU A 186 17.54 17.31 -14.54
C LEU A 186 17.99 15.84 -14.41
N GLY A 187 17.27 14.92 -15.09
CA GLY A 187 17.57 13.50 -15.11
C GLY A 187 17.01 12.67 -13.94
N GLY A 188 16.12 13.24 -13.11
CA GLY A 188 15.56 12.49 -12.00
C GLY A 188 14.45 13.20 -11.24
N LEU A 189 14.09 12.59 -10.13
CA LEU A 189 13.10 13.07 -9.17
C LEU A 189 13.75 13.12 -7.79
N ARG A 190 13.74 14.29 -7.17
CA ARG A 190 14.15 14.42 -5.78
C ARG A 190 12.93 14.28 -4.89
N VAL A 191 12.95 13.27 -4.01
CA VAL A 191 11.88 13.02 -3.03
C VAL A 191 12.44 13.27 -1.64
N LYS A 192 11.71 14.03 -0.83
CA LYS A 192 11.98 14.23 0.60
C LYS A 192 10.80 13.70 1.40
N GLY A 193 11.09 13.05 2.52
CA GLY A 193 10.07 12.47 3.38
C GLY A 193 10.61 12.16 4.77
N LYS A 194 9.72 11.61 5.59
CA LYS A 194 9.99 11.14 6.95
C LYS A 194 9.54 9.69 7.09
N VAL A 195 10.26 8.97 7.94
CA VAL A 195 9.89 7.63 8.41
C VAL A 195 9.73 7.68 9.92
#